data_ebd4a0da7105c79510a2d90b5f67f3e7
#
_entry.id   ebd4a0da7105c79510a2d90b5f67f3e7
#
_cell.length_a   1.000
_cell.length_b   1.000
_cell.length_c   1.000
_cell.angle_alpha   90.00
_cell.angle_beta   90.00
_cell.angle_gamma   90.00
#
_symmetry.space_group_name_H-M   'P 1'
#
loop_
_entity.id
_entity.type
_entity.pdbx_description
1 polymer ?
#
loop_
_entity_poly.entity_id
_entity_poly.type
_entity_poly.pdbx_seq_one_letter_code
_entity_poly.pdbx_strand_id
1 'polypeptide(L)'
;MPNEIKKDFCCLIVTGFGAGSQAGMILRDHMQDNGIDTFLTTPFGKETLRLEADYWIHSIRMEYLNLRRDYQRVAVIGLSIGGVLLTHVQDLQPAAMIFVNTPCTTMRSGRGWNRIFQADLQPRVHGIRAVMAKHELKQLAEKTREKGMHGAQCPTLVLQTMDDKVCAPSNADALFKQLQNLRIPFVSFHAFTSYTR
;
A
#
# COMPACT_ATOMS: atom_id res chain seq x y z
N MET A 1 -7.36 35.54 1.77
CA MET A 1 -8.10 34.45 2.43
C MET A 1 -7.36 34.17 3.73
N PRO A 2 -8.00 34.03 4.90
CA PRO A 2 -7.29 33.67 6.11
C PRO A 2 -6.62 32.31 5.90
N ASN A 3 -5.34 32.21 6.28
CA ASN A 3 -4.63 30.93 6.33
C ASN A 3 -5.37 30.02 7.31
N GLU A 4 -6.18 29.09 6.83
CA GLU A 4 -6.73 28.05 7.70
C GLU A 4 -5.56 27.29 8.32
N ILE A 5 -5.52 27.25 9.66
CA ILE A 5 -4.48 26.55 10.40
C ILE A 5 -4.67 25.04 10.13
N LYS A 6 -3.70 24.46 9.42
CA LYS A 6 -3.71 23.03 9.15
C LYS A 6 -3.65 22.24 10.43
N LYS A 7 -4.40 21.15 10.51
CA LYS A 7 -4.24 20.13 11.56
C LYS A 7 -2.81 19.53 11.51
N ASP A 8 -2.32 19.05 12.64
CA ASP A 8 -0.92 18.59 12.73
C ASP A 8 -0.66 17.31 11.94
N PHE A 9 -1.46 16.26 12.14
CA PHE A 9 -1.14 14.92 11.66
C PHE A 9 -2.38 14.11 11.28
N CYS A 10 -2.24 13.29 10.23
CA CYS A 10 -3.19 12.21 9.93
C CYS A 10 -2.50 11.00 9.28
N CYS A 11 -3.25 9.90 9.18
CA CYS A 11 -2.85 8.70 8.47
C CYS A 11 -3.75 8.46 7.26
N LEU A 12 -3.15 8.05 6.13
CA LEU A 12 -3.86 7.53 4.96
C LEU A 12 -3.59 6.03 4.84
N ILE A 13 -4.64 5.22 4.97
CA ILE A 13 -4.56 3.77 4.74
C ILE A 13 -4.94 3.49 3.29
N VAL A 14 -4.05 2.82 2.58
CA VAL A 14 -4.26 2.33 1.21
C VAL A 14 -4.46 0.83 1.26
N THR A 15 -5.65 0.36 0.93
CA THR A 15 -5.96 -1.08 0.95
C THR A 15 -5.64 -1.74 -0.37
N GLY A 16 -5.48 -3.06 -0.31
CA GLY A 16 -5.48 -3.92 -1.49
C GLY A 16 -6.89 -4.20 -2.01
N PHE A 17 -7.00 -5.14 -2.93
CA PHE A 17 -8.28 -5.66 -3.40
C PHE A 17 -8.96 -6.46 -2.27
N GLY A 18 -10.25 -6.34 -2.16
CA GLY A 18 -11.08 -7.29 -1.43
C GLY A 18 -10.94 -7.33 0.09
N ALA A 19 -10.41 -8.42 0.62
CA ALA A 19 -10.28 -8.64 2.06
C ALA A 19 -9.44 -7.56 2.76
N GLY A 20 -8.51 -6.94 2.03
CA GLY A 20 -7.74 -5.79 2.53
C GLY A 20 -8.60 -4.60 2.92
N SER A 21 -9.80 -4.44 2.34
CA SER A 21 -10.70 -3.35 2.71
C SER A 21 -11.27 -3.52 4.12
N GLN A 22 -11.60 -4.74 4.55
CA GLN A 22 -12.10 -5.01 5.90
C GLN A 22 -10.99 -4.80 6.95
N ALA A 23 -9.79 -5.32 6.71
CA ALA A 23 -8.65 -5.08 7.60
C ALA A 23 -8.32 -3.58 7.68
N GLY A 24 -8.41 -2.87 6.57
CA GLY A 24 -8.22 -1.42 6.53
C GLY A 24 -9.28 -0.65 7.34
N MET A 25 -10.54 -1.07 7.31
CA MET A 25 -11.60 -0.47 8.13
C MET A 25 -11.35 -0.68 9.62
N ILE A 26 -11.02 -1.91 10.02
CA ILE A 26 -10.70 -2.23 11.43
C ILE A 26 -9.51 -1.39 11.91
N LEU A 27 -8.46 -1.29 11.11
CA LEU A 27 -7.29 -0.48 11.46
C LEU A 27 -7.64 1.00 11.55
N ARG A 28 -8.40 1.54 10.60
CA ARG A 28 -8.87 2.94 10.63
C ARG A 28 -9.64 3.23 11.91
N ASP A 29 -10.63 2.40 12.22
CA ASP A 29 -11.51 2.60 13.36
C ASP A 29 -10.69 2.55 14.66
N HIS A 30 -9.79 1.58 14.81
CA HIS A 30 -8.89 1.50 15.96
C HIS A 30 -8.00 2.74 16.11
N MET A 31 -7.44 3.26 15.02
CA MET A 31 -6.62 4.47 15.05
C MET A 31 -7.44 5.71 15.42
N GLN A 32 -8.66 5.83 14.88
CA GLN A 32 -9.58 6.93 15.22
C GLN A 32 -10.02 6.88 16.67
N ASP A 33 -10.30 5.70 17.21
CA ASP A 33 -10.62 5.50 18.63
C ASP A 33 -9.46 5.92 19.56
N ASN A 34 -8.22 5.89 19.05
CA ASN A 34 -7.03 6.36 19.73
C ASN A 34 -6.64 7.82 19.38
N GLY A 35 -7.54 8.58 18.81
CA GLY A 35 -7.38 10.01 18.54
C GLY A 35 -6.51 10.36 17.34
N ILE A 36 -6.27 9.42 16.43
CA ILE A 36 -5.49 9.65 15.20
C ILE A 36 -6.45 9.83 14.03
N ASP A 37 -6.50 11.02 13.45
CA ASP A 37 -7.27 11.27 12.23
C ASP A 37 -6.79 10.31 11.13
N THR A 38 -7.66 9.40 10.69
CA THR A 38 -7.29 8.32 9.77
C THR A 38 -8.30 8.20 8.63
N PHE A 39 -7.78 8.16 7.42
CA PHE A 39 -8.54 8.06 6.18
C PHE A 39 -8.24 6.74 5.49
N LEU A 40 -9.24 6.18 4.84
CA LEU A 40 -9.15 4.92 4.13
C LEU A 40 -9.45 5.14 2.65
N THR A 41 -8.51 4.77 1.78
CA THR A 41 -8.75 4.75 0.34
C THR A 41 -8.65 3.35 -0.25
N THR A 42 -9.53 3.07 -1.19
CA THR A 42 -9.55 1.84 -1.98
C THR A 42 -9.45 2.22 -3.45
N PRO A 43 -8.22 2.37 -4.00
CA PRO A 43 -8.05 2.88 -5.36
C PRO A 43 -8.69 2.00 -6.44
N PHE A 44 -9.08 0.81 -6.05
CA PHE A 44 -9.68 -0.20 -6.94
C PHE A 44 -11.21 -0.10 -7.09
N GLY A 45 -11.85 0.86 -6.41
CA GLY A 45 -13.27 1.20 -6.53
C GLY A 45 -14.27 0.08 -6.19
N LYS A 46 -15.43 0.44 -5.62
CA LYS A 46 -16.50 -0.52 -5.34
C LYS A 46 -17.44 -0.72 -6.54
N GLU A 47 -17.70 0.34 -7.31
CA GLU A 47 -18.80 0.34 -8.31
C GLU A 47 -18.34 0.34 -9.77
N THR A 48 -17.20 0.94 -10.04
CA THR A 48 -16.53 0.86 -11.36
C THR A 48 -15.11 0.42 -11.15
N LEU A 49 -14.87 -0.87 -11.19
CA LEU A 49 -13.52 -1.43 -11.14
C LEU A 49 -12.73 -0.87 -12.35
N ARG A 50 -12.10 0.29 -12.15
CA ARG A 50 -11.14 0.79 -13.13
C ARG A 50 -9.89 -0.04 -13.01
N LEU A 51 -9.59 -0.77 -14.08
CA LEU A 51 -8.53 -1.76 -14.11
C LEU A 51 -7.24 -1.19 -14.72
N GLU A 52 -6.94 0.07 -14.45
CA GLU A 52 -5.78 0.75 -15.03
C GLU A 52 -4.76 1.08 -13.94
N ALA A 53 -3.55 0.57 -14.07
CA ALA A 53 -2.46 0.79 -13.09
C ALA A 53 -2.18 2.29 -12.87
N ASP A 54 -2.20 3.08 -13.94
CA ASP A 54 -2.00 4.53 -13.86
C ASP A 54 -3.12 5.23 -13.10
N TYR A 55 -4.36 4.76 -13.25
CA TYR A 55 -5.47 5.30 -12.47
C TYR A 55 -5.29 5.02 -10.98
N TRP A 56 -4.88 3.80 -10.60
CA TRP A 56 -4.64 3.46 -9.19
C TRP A 56 -3.53 4.31 -8.58
N ILE A 57 -2.42 4.46 -9.30
CA ILE A 57 -1.31 5.32 -8.89
C ILE A 57 -1.76 6.78 -8.75
N HIS A 58 -2.48 7.30 -9.75
CA HIS A 58 -2.98 8.68 -9.73
C HIS A 58 -3.94 8.89 -8.56
N SER A 59 -4.87 7.96 -8.33
CA SER A 59 -5.87 8.06 -7.26
C SER A 59 -5.22 8.24 -5.88
N ILE A 60 -4.24 7.40 -5.52
CA ILE A 60 -3.60 7.53 -4.20
C ILE A 60 -2.77 8.80 -4.08
N ARG A 61 -2.14 9.25 -5.16
CA ARG A 61 -1.40 10.52 -5.17
C ARG A 61 -2.32 11.70 -4.92
N MET A 62 -3.49 11.70 -5.56
CA MET A 62 -4.49 12.76 -5.36
C MET A 62 -5.08 12.74 -3.95
N GLU A 63 -5.39 11.56 -3.39
CA GLU A 63 -5.83 11.44 -2.00
C GLU A 63 -4.78 11.98 -1.02
N TYR A 64 -3.52 11.60 -1.19
CA TYR A 64 -2.43 12.13 -0.38
C TYR A 64 -2.33 13.65 -0.48
N LEU A 65 -2.34 14.20 -1.69
CA LEU A 65 -2.24 15.64 -1.92
C LEU A 65 -3.43 16.42 -1.34
N ASN A 66 -4.64 15.85 -1.40
CA ASN A 66 -5.82 16.44 -0.77
C ASN A 66 -5.64 16.53 0.74
N LEU A 67 -5.19 15.45 1.40
CA LEU A 67 -4.91 15.47 2.83
C LEU A 67 -3.82 16.47 3.21
N ARG A 68 -2.80 16.65 2.37
CA ARG A 68 -1.74 17.65 2.58
C ARG A 68 -2.23 19.11 2.53
N ARG A 69 -3.44 19.34 2.06
CA ARG A 69 -4.07 20.68 2.14
C ARG A 69 -4.52 20.99 3.55
N ASP A 70 -5.04 19.97 4.27
CA ASP A 70 -5.68 20.13 5.56
C ASP A 70 -4.75 19.74 6.73
N TYR A 71 -3.72 18.92 6.45
CA TYR A 71 -2.78 18.41 7.45
C TYR A 71 -1.33 18.80 7.13
N GLN A 72 -0.58 19.11 8.18
CA GLN A 72 0.86 19.43 8.06
C GLN A 72 1.68 18.18 7.75
N ARG A 73 1.32 17.04 8.37
CA ARG A 73 2.01 15.76 8.25
C ARG A 73 1.02 14.66 7.92
N VAL A 74 1.33 13.87 6.91
CA VAL A 74 0.52 12.72 6.49
C VAL A 74 1.40 11.48 6.45
N ALA A 75 1.13 10.50 7.31
CA ALA A 75 1.70 9.16 7.20
C ALA A 75 0.87 8.29 6.26
N VAL A 76 1.50 7.30 5.62
CA VAL A 76 0.82 6.40 4.71
C VAL A 76 1.03 4.95 5.13
N ILE A 77 -0.06 4.17 5.14
CA ILE A 77 -0.06 2.75 5.52
C ILE A 77 -0.60 1.95 4.33
N GLY A 78 0.18 1.02 3.82
CA GLY A 78 -0.21 0.18 2.68
C GLY A 78 -0.42 -1.26 3.08
N LEU A 79 -1.62 -1.78 2.86
CA LEU A 79 -1.97 -3.18 3.12
C LEU A 79 -1.90 -3.98 1.82
N SER A 80 -1.12 -5.06 1.81
CA SER A 80 -0.96 -5.93 0.64
C SER A 80 -0.56 -5.13 -0.61
N ILE A 81 -1.32 -5.22 -1.71
CA ILE A 81 -1.06 -4.46 -2.94
C ILE A 81 -1.15 -2.93 -2.73
N GLY A 82 -1.88 -2.46 -1.70
CA GLY A 82 -1.86 -1.07 -1.30
C GLY A 82 -0.46 -0.58 -0.93
N GLY A 83 0.35 -1.44 -0.30
CA GLY A 83 1.77 -1.16 -0.05
C GLY A 83 2.59 -1.00 -1.34
N VAL A 84 2.28 -1.78 -2.37
CA VAL A 84 2.92 -1.60 -3.68
C VAL A 84 2.66 -0.21 -4.23
N LEU A 85 1.43 0.28 -4.09
CA LEU A 85 1.07 1.63 -4.54
C LEU A 85 1.79 2.72 -3.75
N LEU A 86 2.16 2.49 -2.47
CA LEU A 86 2.92 3.47 -1.68
C LEU A 86 4.29 3.80 -2.30
N THR A 87 4.90 2.89 -3.05
CA THR A 87 6.15 3.19 -3.76
C THR A 87 5.99 4.36 -4.75
N HIS A 88 4.75 4.64 -5.17
CA HIS A 88 4.43 5.72 -6.09
C HIS A 88 4.05 7.06 -5.43
N VAL A 89 4.10 7.14 -4.09
CA VAL A 89 3.91 8.40 -3.34
C VAL A 89 5.14 8.80 -2.52
N GLN A 90 6.22 8.00 -2.55
CA GLN A 90 7.45 8.28 -1.79
C GLN A 90 8.08 9.64 -2.12
N ASP A 91 7.96 10.08 -3.37
CA ASP A 91 8.45 11.38 -3.86
C ASP A 91 7.61 12.57 -3.34
N LEU A 92 6.44 12.34 -2.80
CA LEU A 92 5.61 13.34 -2.13
C LEU A 92 6.00 13.57 -0.66
N GLN A 93 7.04 12.90 -0.20
CA GLN A 93 7.63 13.01 1.13
C GLN A 93 6.61 12.83 2.27
N PRO A 94 6.02 11.62 2.38
CA PRO A 94 5.14 11.31 3.51
C PRO A 94 5.90 11.41 4.84
N ALA A 95 5.18 11.70 5.93
CA ALA A 95 5.76 11.80 7.26
C ALA A 95 6.30 10.45 7.76
N ALA A 96 5.68 9.35 7.34
CA ALA A 96 6.14 7.99 7.54
C ALA A 96 5.48 7.06 6.51
N MET A 97 6.10 5.91 6.25
CA MET A 97 5.56 4.85 5.41
C MET A 97 5.49 3.54 6.17
N ILE A 98 4.35 2.86 6.11
CA ILE A 98 4.16 1.55 6.75
C ILE A 98 3.68 0.55 5.70
N PHE A 99 4.45 -0.51 5.52
CA PHE A 99 4.16 -1.60 4.59
C PHE A 99 3.72 -2.84 5.37
N VAL A 100 2.51 -3.33 5.10
CA VAL A 100 1.96 -4.51 5.78
C VAL A 100 1.70 -5.59 4.74
N ASN A 101 2.36 -6.73 4.89
CA ASN A 101 2.24 -7.90 3.99
C ASN A 101 2.31 -7.49 2.50
N THR A 102 3.31 -6.68 2.16
CA THR A 102 3.42 -6.05 0.84
C THR A 102 4.22 -6.90 -0.13
N PRO A 103 3.68 -7.26 -1.30
CA PRO A 103 4.34 -8.15 -2.26
C PRO A 103 5.35 -7.44 -3.16
N CYS A 104 6.26 -6.64 -2.62
CA CYS A 104 7.20 -5.81 -3.40
C CYS A 104 8.15 -6.58 -4.30
N THR A 105 8.51 -7.83 -3.97
CA THR A 105 9.50 -8.60 -4.73
C THR A 105 8.96 -9.84 -5.42
N THR A 106 7.83 -10.38 -4.97
CA THR A 106 7.13 -11.48 -5.67
C THR A 106 6.72 -11.05 -7.07
N MET A 107 6.75 -9.75 -7.32
CA MET A 107 6.55 -9.13 -8.62
C MET A 107 7.58 -9.53 -9.67
N ARG A 108 8.67 -10.18 -9.27
CA ARG A 108 9.68 -10.71 -10.20
C ARG A 108 9.29 -12.05 -10.83
N SER A 109 8.38 -12.81 -10.23
CA SER A 109 7.98 -14.12 -10.76
C SER A 109 6.49 -14.14 -11.12
N GLY A 110 6.15 -14.66 -12.30
CA GLY A 110 4.77 -14.80 -12.75
C GLY A 110 3.88 -15.64 -11.82
N ARG A 111 4.48 -16.46 -10.93
CA ARG A 111 3.77 -17.25 -9.93
C ARG A 111 3.23 -16.39 -8.77
N GLY A 112 3.97 -15.36 -8.35
CA GLY A 112 3.53 -14.46 -7.27
C GLY A 112 2.30 -13.65 -7.67
N TRP A 113 2.30 -13.12 -8.90
CA TRP A 113 1.14 -12.41 -9.44
C TRP A 113 -0.09 -13.27 -9.56
N ASN A 114 0.06 -14.52 -10.00
CA ASN A 114 -1.06 -15.43 -10.07
C ASN A 114 -1.70 -15.67 -8.70
N ARG A 115 -0.92 -15.75 -7.62
CA ARG A 115 -1.46 -15.89 -6.25
C ARG A 115 -2.27 -14.66 -5.83
N ILE A 116 -1.74 -13.46 -6.03
CA ILE A 116 -2.44 -12.20 -5.73
C ILE A 116 -3.71 -12.09 -6.58
N PHE A 117 -3.60 -12.38 -7.87
CA PHE A 117 -4.75 -12.37 -8.77
C PHE A 117 -5.83 -13.36 -8.33
N GLN A 118 -5.45 -14.60 -8.00
CA GLN A 118 -6.39 -15.64 -7.57
C GLN A 118 -7.02 -15.32 -6.21
N ALA A 119 -6.25 -14.81 -5.27
CA ALA A 119 -6.75 -14.52 -3.92
C ALA A 119 -7.66 -13.27 -3.89
N ASP A 120 -7.27 -12.22 -4.59
CA ASP A 120 -7.85 -10.89 -4.38
C ASP A 120 -8.76 -10.43 -5.53
N LEU A 121 -8.44 -10.76 -6.76
CA LEU A 121 -9.16 -10.26 -7.95
C LEU A 121 -10.08 -11.27 -8.60
N GLN A 122 -9.67 -12.53 -8.73
CA GLN A 122 -10.45 -13.54 -9.44
C GLN A 122 -11.89 -13.69 -8.92
N PRO A 123 -12.19 -13.59 -7.62
CA PRO A 123 -13.56 -13.61 -7.13
C PRO A 123 -14.44 -12.43 -7.58
N ARG A 124 -13.85 -11.37 -8.13
CA ARG A 124 -14.51 -10.09 -8.43
C ARG A 124 -14.56 -9.74 -9.90
N VAL A 125 -13.72 -10.36 -10.71
CA VAL A 125 -13.63 -10.09 -12.14
C VAL A 125 -13.70 -11.39 -12.92
N HIS A 126 -14.53 -11.42 -13.95
CA HIS A 126 -14.76 -12.59 -14.81
C HIS A 126 -14.49 -12.25 -16.28
N GLY A 127 -14.25 -13.27 -17.07
CA GLY A 127 -14.10 -13.14 -18.52
C GLY A 127 -12.96 -12.20 -18.91
N ILE A 128 -13.21 -11.34 -19.87
CA ILE A 128 -12.21 -10.39 -20.43
C ILE A 128 -11.68 -9.42 -19.34
N ARG A 129 -12.51 -9.06 -18.36
CA ARG A 129 -12.08 -8.18 -17.27
C ARG A 129 -11.02 -8.83 -16.38
N ALA A 130 -11.05 -10.15 -16.20
CA ALA A 130 -10.02 -10.87 -15.48
C ALA A 130 -8.67 -10.82 -16.21
N VAL A 131 -8.70 -10.92 -17.54
CA VAL A 131 -7.50 -10.80 -18.38
C VAL A 131 -6.92 -9.39 -18.29
N MET A 132 -7.78 -8.36 -18.39
CA MET A 132 -7.37 -6.96 -18.24
C MET A 132 -6.78 -6.68 -16.86
N ALA A 133 -7.43 -7.12 -15.79
CA ALA A 133 -6.94 -6.95 -14.43
C ALA A 133 -5.56 -7.58 -14.22
N LYS A 134 -5.35 -8.77 -14.78
CA LYS A 134 -4.05 -9.45 -14.72
C LYS A 134 -2.97 -8.68 -15.49
N HIS A 135 -3.32 -8.12 -16.65
CA HIS A 135 -2.41 -7.28 -17.43
C HIS A 135 -2.02 -6.03 -16.64
N GLU A 136 -2.99 -5.32 -16.07
CA GLU A 136 -2.75 -4.09 -15.30
C GLU A 136 -1.95 -4.32 -14.04
N LEU A 137 -2.17 -5.44 -13.34
CA LEU A 137 -1.31 -5.83 -12.21
C LEU A 137 0.14 -6.05 -12.65
N LYS A 138 0.35 -6.64 -13.84
CA LYS A 138 1.69 -6.80 -14.39
C LYS A 138 2.31 -5.43 -14.70
N GLN A 139 1.55 -4.51 -15.28
CA GLN A 139 1.99 -3.14 -15.55
C GLN A 139 2.35 -2.40 -14.25
N LEU A 140 1.52 -2.53 -13.21
CA LEU A 140 1.82 -1.96 -11.90
C LEU A 140 3.14 -2.51 -11.35
N ALA A 141 3.37 -3.81 -11.52
CA ALA A 141 4.60 -4.45 -11.08
C ALA A 141 5.84 -3.88 -11.78
N GLU A 142 5.78 -3.77 -13.09
CA GLU A 142 6.88 -3.23 -13.90
C GLU A 142 7.19 -1.80 -13.49
N LYS A 143 6.17 -0.94 -13.40
CA LYS A 143 6.30 0.44 -12.93
C LYS A 143 6.88 0.54 -11.52
N THR A 144 6.43 -0.32 -10.60
CA THR A 144 6.94 -0.35 -9.22
C THR A 144 8.41 -0.80 -9.17
N ARG A 145 8.78 -1.79 -9.97
CA ARG A 145 10.17 -2.24 -10.07
C ARG A 145 11.08 -1.15 -10.61
N GLU A 146 10.65 -0.42 -11.63
CA GLU A 146 11.40 0.70 -12.22
C GLU A 146 11.54 1.85 -11.22
N LYS A 147 10.45 2.18 -10.54
CA LYS A 147 10.44 3.25 -9.53
C LYS A 147 11.33 2.90 -8.32
N GLY A 148 11.29 1.66 -7.86
CA GLY A 148 11.99 1.22 -6.64
C GLY A 148 11.61 2.09 -5.43
N MET A 149 12.46 2.10 -4.40
CA MET A 149 12.31 2.91 -3.19
C MET A 149 13.27 4.11 -3.13
N HIS A 150 13.83 4.50 -4.27
CA HIS A 150 14.90 5.50 -4.33
C HIS A 150 14.52 6.91 -3.84
N GLY A 151 13.23 7.23 -3.84
CA GLY A 151 12.72 8.52 -3.34
C GLY A 151 12.32 8.52 -1.86
N ALA A 152 12.38 7.39 -1.18
CA ALA A 152 11.99 7.29 0.23
C ALA A 152 13.02 8.00 1.11
N GLN A 153 12.56 8.99 1.90
CA GLN A 153 13.39 9.77 2.83
C GLN A 153 12.77 9.87 4.23
N CYS A 154 11.70 9.15 4.48
CA CYS A 154 10.93 9.20 5.72
C CYS A 154 11.10 7.91 6.54
N PRO A 155 10.84 7.95 7.86
CA PRO A 155 10.76 6.75 8.68
C PRO A 155 9.86 5.70 8.04
N THR A 156 10.35 4.47 7.98
CA THR A 156 9.65 3.38 7.30
C THR A 156 9.58 2.14 8.18
N LEU A 157 8.37 1.56 8.29
CA LEU A 157 8.09 0.33 9.02
C LEU A 157 7.62 -0.74 8.05
N VAL A 158 8.20 -1.94 8.15
CA VAL A 158 7.78 -3.13 7.41
C VAL A 158 7.22 -4.14 8.38
N LEU A 159 5.96 -4.53 8.19
CA LEU A 159 5.26 -5.53 8.97
C LEU A 159 4.92 -6.73 8.10
N GLN A 160 5.28 -7.93 8.55
CA GLN A 160 5.05 -9.17 7.78
C GLN A 160 4.53 -10.30 8.65
N THR A 161 3.43 -10.89 8.24
CA THR A 161 2.95 -12.16 8.79
C THR A 161 3.74 -13.32 8.19
N MET A 162 4.38 -14.14 9.02
CA MET A 162 5.29 -15.19 8.56
C MET A 162 4.59 -16.37 7.90
N ASP A 163 3.32 -16.56 8.20
CA ASP A 163 2.45 -17.61 7.63
C ASP A 163 1.55 -17.11 6.51
N ASP A 164 1.81 -15.92 5.97
CA ASP A 164 1.07 -15.36 4.83
C ASP A 164 1.28 -16.22 3.58
N LYS A 165 0.16 -16.79 3.09
CA LYS A 165 0.16 -17.69 1.92
C LYS A 165 0.12 -16.92 0.58
N VAL A 166 -0.22 -15.64 0.63
CA VAL A 166 -0.32 -14.76 -0.56
C VAL A 166 0.97 -13.97 -0.76
N CYS A 167 1.41 -13.27 0.28
CA CYS A 167 2.64 -12.49 0.29
C CYS A 167 3.74 -13.23 1.05
N ALA A 168 4.61 -13.93 0.34
CA ALA A 168 5.70 -14.67 0.98
C ALA A 168 6.59 -13.75 1.84
N PRO A 169 7.02 -14.18 3.04
CA PRO A 169 7.85 -13.37 3.94
C PRO A 169 9.12 -12.81 3.31
N SER A 170 9.70 -13.51 2.33
CA SER A 170 10.86 -13.04 1.56
C SER A 170 10.66 -11.70 0.86
N ASN A 171 9.40 -11.26 0.67
CA ASN A 171 9.11 -9.92 0.15
C ASN A 171 9.49 -8.82 1.14
N ALA A 172 9.15 -9.02 2.41
CA ALA A 172 9.49 -8.09 3.47
C ALA A 172 11.01 -8.00 3.67
N ASP A 173 11.72 -9.14 3.66
CA ASP A 173 13.17 -9.16 3.74
C ASP A 173 13.84 -8.35 2.61
N ALA A 174 13.34 -8.53 1.39
CA ALA A 174 13.91 -7.85 0.25
C ALA A 174 13.58 -6.35 0.24
N LEU A 175 12.37 -5.97 0.65
CA LEU A 175 11.98 -4.57 0.84
C LEU A 175 12.85 -3.92 1.93
N PHE A 176 12.99 -4.58 3.06
CA PHE A 176 13.78 -4.10 4.18
C PHE A 176 15.27 -3.89 3.79
N LYS A 177 15.89 -4.85 3.10
CA LYS A 177 17.25 -4.73 2.58
C LYS A 177 17.39 -3.55 1.60
N GLN A 178 16.41 -3.35 0.73
CA GLN A 178 16.42 -2.21 -0.19
C GLN A 178 16.38 -0.87 0.59
N LEU A 179 15.52 -0.76 1.60
CA LEU A 179 15.39 0.42 2.44
C LEU A 179 16.66 0.70 3.26
N GLN A 180 17.29 -0.34 3.82
CA GLN A 180 18.56 -0.20 4.55
C GLN A 180 19.69 0.36 3.66
N ASN A 181 19.77 -0.08 2.41
CA ASN A 181 20.76 0.40 1.45
C ASN A 181 20.58 1.89 1.09
N LEU A 182 19.40 2.44 1.28
CA LEU A 182 19.10 3.86 1.03
C LEU A 182 19.46 4.78 2.20
N ARG A 183 19.98 4.24 3.30
CA ARG A 183 20.34 4.99 4.52
C ARG A 183 19.19 5.84 5.06
N ILE A 184 17.97 5.31 4.98
CA ILE A 184 16.79 5.96 5.56
C ILE A 184 17.00 6.11 7.08
N PRO A 185 16.70 7.26 7.68
CA PRO A 185 17.05 7.57 9.08
C PRO A 185 16.49 6.56 10.09
N PHE A 186 15.36 5.96 9.80
CA PHE A 186 14.72 4.96 10.63
C PHE A 186 13.99 3.93 9.77
N VAL A 187 14.49 2.68 9.80
CA VAL A 187 13.85 1.54 9.15
C VAL A 187 13.71 0.43 10.19
N SER A 188 12.48 -0.06 10.38
CA SER A 188 12.20 -1.18 11.26
C SER A 188 11.46 -2.28 10.51
N PHE A 189 11.74 -3.53 10.88
CA PHE A 189 11.07 -4.71 10.37
C PHE A 189 10.56 -5.54 11.54
N HIS A 190 9.27 -5.89 11.50
CA HIS A 190 8.64 -6.75 12.48
C HIS A 190 7.95 -7.91 11.77
N ALA A 191 8.32 -9.11 12.17
CA ALA A 191 7.70 -10.35 11.73
C ALA A 191 6.83 -10.92 12.86
N PHE A 192 5.66 -11.43 12.52
CA PHE A 192 4.74 -12.08 13.46
C PHE A 192 4.03 -13.26 12.80
N THR A 193 3.56 -14.20 13.62
CA THR A 193 2.69 -15.28 13.16
C THR A 193 1.23 -14.94 13.42
N SER A 194 0.34 -15.25 12.48
CA SER A 194 -1.09 -15.10 12.75
C SER A 194 -1.51 -16.13 13.79
N TYR A 195 -2.05 -15.69 14.91
CA TYR A 195 -2.74 -16.59 15.83
C TYR A 195 -4.10 -16.92 15.22
N THR A 196 -4.19 -17.99 14.45
CA THR A 196 -5.49 -18.61 14.18
C THR A 196 -5.92 -19.36 15.45
N ARG A 197 -6.87 -18.77 16.19
CA ARG A 197 -7.70 -19.50 17.12
C ARG A 197 -8.85 -20.16 16.36
#